data_05316f746a73f5c97a611a559f4905f5
#
_entry.id   05316f746a73f5c97a611a559f4905f5
#
_cell.length_a   1.000
_cell.length_b   1.000
_cell.length_c   1.000
_cell.angle_alpha   90.00
_cell.angle_beta   90.00
_cell.angle_gamma   90.00
#
_symmetry.space_group_name_H-M   'P 1'
#
loop_
_entity.id
_entity.type
_entity.pdbx_description
1 polymer ?
#
loop_
_entity_poly.entity_id
_entity_poly.type
_entity_poly.pdbx_seq_one_letter_code
_entity_poly.pdbx_strand_id
1 'polypeptide(L)'
;IIPDIVFYVPNTFTPDDDEHNQTWRFYVEGIDEMGFHLTVYNRWGETVWESFDPAGEWDGMYGGKLVQPGVYTWTAWYKERDSDGKKVRQGFINVLR
;
A
#
# COMPACT_ATOMS: atom_id res chain seq x y z
N ILE A 1 -28.99 -1.96 0.69
CA ILE A 1 -27.87 -1.04 0.57
C ILE A 1 -26.60 -1.83 0.55
N ILE A 2 -25.90 -1.75 -0.54
CA ILE A 2 -24.60 -2.39 -0.64
C ILE A 2 -23.58 -1.40 -0.10
N PRO A 3 -22.84 -1.74 0.96
CA PRO A 3 -21.81 -0.84 1.45
C PRO A 3 -20.72 -0.69 0.39
N ASP A 4 -20.43 0.54 0.04
CA ASP A 4 -19.38 0.81 -0.91
C ASP A 4 -18.02 0.51 -0.31
N ILE A 5 -17.17 -0.12 -1.11
CA ILE A 5 -15.78 -0.29 -0.73
C ILE A 5 -15.06 1.03 -0.97
N VAL A 6 -14.43 1.55 0.05
CA VAL A 6 -13.58 2.72 -0.07
C VAL A 6 -12.14 2.24 -0.10
N PHE A 7 -11.44 2.58 -1.18
CA PHE A 7 -10.06 2.18 -1.34
C PHE A 7 -9.27 3.39 -1.83
N TYR A 8 -8.67 4.11 -0.89
CA TYR A 8 -7.88 5.30 -1.20
C TYR A 8 -6.41 5.00 -1.03
N VAL A 9 -5.65 5.14 -2.10
CA VAL A 9 -4.21 4.87 -2.08
C VAL A 9 -3.51 6.09 -2.67
N PRO A 10 -2.73 6.82 -1.86
CA PRO A 10 -1.98 7.96 -2.39
C PRO A 10 -0.97 7.51 -3.44
N ASN A 11 -0.85 8.29 -4.50
CA ASN A 11 0.08 7.97 -5.60
C ASN A 11 1.41 8.72 -5.49
N THR A 12 1.60 9.50 -4.43
CA THR A 12 2.82 10.27 -4.21
C THR A 12 3.22 10.15 -2.75
N PHE A 13 4.50 9.99 -2.52
CA PHE A 13 5.03 9.79 -1.18
C PHE A 13 6.43 10.39 -1.12
N THR A 14 6.67 11.20 -0.11
CA THR A 14 7.96 11.86 0.10
C THR A 14 8.52 11.44 1.45
N PRO A 15 9.23 10.29 1.51
CA PRO A 15 9.87 9.91 2.75
C PRO A 15 11.10 10.77 2.97
N ASP A 16 11.21 11.35 4.14
CA ASP A 16 12.40 12.06 4.55
C ASP A 16 12.67 11.73 6.02
N ASP A 17 13.83 12.09 6.50
CA ASP A 17 14.20 11.85 7.90
C ASP A 17 13.64 12.93 8.81
N ASP A 18 12.61 13.62 8.39
CA ASP A 18 12.00 14.68 9.14
C ASP A 18 11.25 14.14 10.36
N GLU A 19 11.19 14.97 11.38
CA GLU A 19 10.47 14.66 12.62
C GLU A 19 9.00 14.33 12.40
N HIS A 20 8.45 14.69 11.28
CA HIS A 20 7.04 14.49 10.99
C HIS A 20 6.71 13.10 10.50
N ASN A 21 7.67 12.19 10.47
CA ASN A 21 7.45 10.76 10.18
C ASN A 21 6.53 10.56 8.99
N GLN A 22 6.98 10.97 7.83
CA GLN A 22 6.15 10.78 6.66
C GLN A 22 6.14 9.32 6.28
N THR A 23 4.95 8.74 6.30
CA THR A 23 4.73 7.38 5.89
C THR A 23 3.69 7.34 4.78
N TRP A 24 3.78 6.31 3.97
CA TRP A 24 2.78 6.06 2.95
C TRP A 24 1.66 5.27 3.60
N ARG A 25 0.47 5.86 3.63
CA ARG A 25 -0.71 5.25 4.20
C ARG A 25 -1.78 5.10 3.15
N PHE A 26 -2.46 4.01 3.21
CA PHE A 26 -3.65 3.79 2.41
C PHE A 26 -4.85 3.65 3.33
N TYR A 27 -6.02 3.91 2.77
CA TYR A 27 -7.26 3.86 3.54
C TYR A 27 -8.22 2.90 2.85
N VAL A 28 -8.71 1.91 3.57
CA VAL A 28 -9.58 0.88 3.02
C VAL A 28 -10.73 0.63 3.98
N GLU A 29 -11.95 0.64 3.45
CA GLU A 29 -13.15 0.29 4.20
C GLU A 29 -14.01 -0.67 3.39
N GLY A 30 -14.83 -1.44 4.07
CA GLY A 30 -15.81 -2.31 3.44
C GLY A 30 -15.24 -3.66 3.03
N ILE A 31 -14.01 -3.97 3.43
CA ILE A 31 -13.36 -5.23 3.09
C ILE A 31 -13.28 -6.14 4.31
N ASP A 32 -13.00 -7.41 4.04
CA ASP A 32 -12.69 -8.38 5.07
C ASP A 32 -11.21 -8.24 5.44
N GLU A 33 -10.93 -7.88 6.69
CA GLU A 33 -9.55 -7.67 7.13
C GLU A 33 -8.73 -8.95 7.11
N MET A 34 -9.36 -10.09 7.21
CA MET A 34 -8.67 -11.38 7.27
C MET A 34 -8.02 -11.79 5.97
N GLY A 35 -8.45 -11.24 4.85
CA GLY A 35 -7.92 -11.62 3.55
C GLY A 35 -7.08 -10.54 2.88
N PHE A 36 -6.68 -9.53 3.63
CA PHE A 36 -5.97 -8.39 3.05
C PHE A 36 -4.47 -8.65 2.94
N HIS A 37 -3.91 -8.30 1.80
CA HIS A 37 -2.46 -8.35 1.57
C HIS A 37 -2.10 -7.29 0.54
N LEU A 38 -1.21 -6.40 0.88
CA LEU A 38 -0.72 -5.37 -0.03
C LEU A 38 0.79 -5.46 -0.13
N THR A 39 1.30 -5.40 -1.34
CA THR A 39 2.73 -5.52 -1.63
C THR A 39 3.18 -4.35 -2.49
N VAL A 40 4.33 -3.76 -2.17
CA VAL A 40 4.96 -2.70 -2.95
C VAL A 40 6.21 -3.26 -3.62
N TYR A 41 6.36 -2.96 -4.90
CA TYR A 41 7.49 -3.45 -5.71
C TYR A 41 8.28 -2.27 -6.28
N ASN A 42 9.56 -2.48 -6.45
CA ASN A 42 10.39 -1.53 -7.19
C ASN A 42 10.23 -1.76 -8.70
N ARG A 43 10.97 -0.98 -9.51
CA ARG A 43 10.89 -1.06 -10.98
C ARG A 43 11.34 -2.41 -11.54
N TRP A 44 12.10 -3.17 -10.77
CA TRP A 44 12.58 -4.50 -11.20
C TRP A 44 11.66 -5.63 -10.74
N GLY A 45 10.55 -5.28 -10.08
CA GLY A 45 9.61 -6.28 -9.59
C GLY A 45 9.97 -6.90 -8.25
N GLU A 46 11.00 -6.37 -7.58
CA GLU A 46 11.35 -6.85 -6.25
C GLU A 46 10.41 -6.29 -5.22
N THR A 47 9.97 -7.14 -4.28
CA THR A 47 9.14 -6.70 -3.16
C THR A 47 9.98 -5.88 -2.20
N VAL A 48 9.58 -4.64 -1.98
CA VAL A 48 10.28 -3.75 -1.04
C VAL A 48 9.51 -3.56 0.26
N TRP A 49 8.20 -3.84 0.25
CA TRP A 49 7.38 -3.77 1.45
C TRP A 49 6.10 -4.53 1.25
N GLU A 50 5.56 -5.09 2.32
CA GLU A 50 4.26 -5.73 2.28
C GLU A 50 3.57 -5.61 3.62
N SER A 51 2.24 -5.66 3.60
CA SER A 51 1.43 -5.61 4.81
C SER A 51 0.22 -6.52 4.65
N PHE A 52 -0.11 -7.24 5.71
CA PHE A 52 -1.35 -8.00 5.82
C PHE A 52 -2.41 -7.25 6.62
N ASP A 53 -2.08 -6.05 7.06
CA ASP A 53 -2.95 -5.20 7.87
C ASP A 53 -3.46 -4.04 7.01
N PRO A 54 -4.79 -3.87 6.86
CA PRO A 54 -5.32 -2.73 6.09
C PRO A 54 -4.98 -1.37 6.68
N ALA A 55 -4.52 -1.33 7.93
CA ALA A 55 -4.07 -0.09 8.56
C ALA A 55 -2.54 0.07 8.54
N GLY A 56 -1.85 -0.75 7.76
CA GLY A 56 -0.39 -0.67 7.67
C GLY A 56 0.10 0.60 7.01
N GLU A 57 1.33 0.97 7.30
CA GLU A 57 1.96 2.13 6.67
C GLU A 57 3.41 1.84 6.39
N TRP A 58 3.90 2.40 5.28
CA TRP A 58 5.27 2.17 4.82
C TRP A 58 6.08 3.43 5.05
N ASP A 59 7.24 3.25 5.65
CA ASP A 59 8.14 4.36 5.96
C ASP A 59 9.14 4.66 4.84
N GLY A 60 9.04 3.98 3.72
CA GLY A 60 9.96 4.18 2.60
C GLY A 60 11.30 3.49 2.78
N MET A 61 11.41 2.58 3.73
CA MET A 61 12.66 1.89 4.01
C MET A 61 12.68 0.51 3.41
N TYR A 62 13.85 0.08 2.99
CA TYR A 62 14.08 -1.29 2.55
C TYR A 62 15.52 -1.63 2.85
N GLY A 63 15.70 -2.72 3.60
CA GLY A 63 17.04 -3.14 3.99
C GLY A 63 17.77 -2.15 4.90
N GLY A 64 17.02 -1.37 5.68
CA GLY A 64 17.59 -0.40 6.61
C GLY A 64 17.95 0.94 5.98
N LYS A 65 17.58 1.16 4.74
CA LYS A 65 17.87 2.41 4.01
C LYS A 65 16.62 2.92 3.33
N LEU A 66 16.56 4.24 3.12
CA LEU A 66 15.51 4.82 2.30
C LEU A 66 15.62 4.32 0.86
N VAL A 67 14.46 3.99 0.27
CA VAL A 67 14.46 3.56 -1.13
C VAL A 67 14.80 4.73 -2.03
N GLN A 68 15.28 4.43 -3.24
CA GLN A 68 15.60 5.45 -4.23
C GLN A 68 14.33 6.12 -4.73
N PRO A 69 14.38 7.42 -5.06
CA PRO A 69 13.26 8.08 -5.69
C PRO A 69 12.91 7.43 -7.02
N GLY A 70 11.65 7.43 -7.36
CA GLY A 70 11.20 6.86 -8.61
C GLY A 70 9.79 6.30 -8.49
N VAL A 71 9.40 5.53 -9.49
CA VAL A 71 8.08 4.93 -9.55
C VAL A 71 8.13 3.53 -8.97
N TYR A 72 7.24 3.29 -8.01
CA TYR A 72 7.03 1.98 -7.41
C TYR A 72 5.61 1.54 -7.75
N THR A 73 5.37 0.25 -7.76
CA THR A 73 4.04 -0.27 -8.01
C THR A 73 3.55 -1.01 -6.78
N TRP A 74 2.24 -1.08 -6.65
CA TRP A 74 1.65 -1.83 -5.55
C TRP A 74 0.53 -2.72 -6.07
N THR A 75 0.31 -3.83 -5.38
CA THR A 75 -0.78 -4.75 -5.64
C THR A 75 -1.45 -5.07 -4.32
N ALA A 76 -2.76 -4.97 -4.30
CA ALA A 76 -3.55 -5.30 -3.11
C ALA A 76 -4.51 -6.42 -3.44
N TRP A 77 -4.49 -7.47 -2.62
CA TRP A 77 -5.44 -8.57 -2.68
C TRP A 77 -6.37 -8.42 -1.48
N TYR A 78 -7.65 -8.54 -1.72
CA TYR A 78 -8.64 -8.36 -0.65
C TYR A 78 -9.92 -9.12 -0.96
N LYS A 79 -10.75 -9.28 0.07
CA LYS A 79 -12.11 -9.80 -0.07
C LYS A 79 -13.08 -8.73 0.37
N GLU A 80 -14.20 -8.64 -0.33
CA GLU A 80 -15.30 -7.82 0.14
C GLU A 80 -15.97 -8.52 1.31
N ARG A 81 -16.56 -7.74 2.22
CA ARG A 81 -17.37 -8.31 3.28
C ARG A 81 -18.53 -9.08 2.66
N ASP A 82 -18.83 -10.23 3.26
CA ASP A 82 -19.94 -11.08 2.84
C ASP A 82 -19.79 -11.61 1.41
N SER A 83 -18.56 -11.68 0.93
CA SER A 83 -18.26 -12.23 -0.39
C SER A 83 -17.09 -13.20 -0.29
N ASP A 84 -17.15 -14.28 -1.04
CA ASP A 84 -16.09 -15.28 -1.09
C ASP A 84 -15.06 -14.99 -2.16
N GLY A 85 -15.31 -14.00 -3.01
CA GLY A 85 -14.41 -13.70 -4.11
C GLY A 85 -13.25 -12.83 -3.71
N LYS A 86 -12.04 -13.24 -4.06
CA LYS A 86 -10.86 -12.40 -3.91
C LYS A 86 -10.80 -11.40 -5.05
N LYS A 87 -10.42 -10.19 -4.70
CA LYS A 87 -10.24 -9.12 -5.68
C LYS A 87 -8.83 -8.59 -5.60
N VAL A 88 -8.38 -7.98 -6.69
CA VAL A 88 -7.05 -7.41 -6.75
C VAL A 88 -7.14 -6.01 -7.32
N ARG A 89 -6.35 -5.10 -6.73
CA ARG A 89 -6.15 -3.75 -7.26
C ARG A 89 -4.67 -3.51 -7.40
N GLN A 90 -4.30 -2.70 -8.39
CA GLN A 90 -2.92 -2.35 -8.66
C GLN A 90 -2.83 -0.85 -8.92
N GLY A 91 -1.68 -0.29 -8.64
CA GLY A 91 -1.44 1.11 -8.89
C GLY A 91 0.04 1.41 -8.77
N PHE A 92 0.35 2.69 -8.69
CA PHE A 92 1.74 3.12 -8.60
C PHE A 92 1.90 4.18 -7.51
N ILE A 93 3.14 4.34 -7.07
CA ILE A 93 3.53 5.34 -6.09
C ILE A 93 4.75 6.07 -6.66
N ASN A 94 4.66 7.40 -6.73
CA ASN A 94 5.84 8.21 -7.04
C ASN A 94 6.55 8.54 -5.73
N VAL A 95 7.72 7.98 -5.53
CA VAL A 95 8.53 8.28 -4.35
C VAL A 95 9.45 9.45 -4.69
N LEU A 96 9.30 10.53 -3.98
CA LEU A 96 10.03 11.77 -4.19
C LEU A 96 10.93 12.07 -3.00
N ARG A 97 11.90 12.92 -3.21
CA ARG A 97 12.76 13.44 -2.15
C ARG A 97 12.93 14.95 -2.29
#